data_0634f67b61ce3cae52ace41f6d2bdbb3
#
_entry.id   0634f67b61ce3cae52ace41f6d2bdbb3
#
_cell.length_a   1.000
_cell.length_b   1.000
_cell.length_c   1.000
_cell.angle_alpha   90.00
_cell.angle_beta   90.00
_cell.angle_gamma   90.00
#
_symmetry.space_group_name_H-M   'P 1'
#
loop_
_entity.id
_entity.type
_entity.pdbx_description
1 polymer ?
#
loop_
_entity_poly.entity_id
_entity_poly.type
_entity_poly.pdbx_seq_one_letter_code
_entity_poly.pdbx_strand_id
1 'polypeptide(L)'
;MPRHALQGAGLGFRRELIPELESGVPEAIRFFELAPENWLRMGGRSAKQLRAFTERHPFVCHGLSLNLGGLKPIDTELVTAVGAFMHEHGIGLYTEHLSWCGDDGMLYDLFPIPCTGEAVRHTAARIRQVQEMLGRRIAIENASYYVAPPGAELSEAGFIRAVLEEADCDLHLDVNNVYVNSRNHGFDALAFIRELPLERVVYMHMAGHYVEPDGLIIDTHGAEVIDPVWA
;
A
#
# COMPACT_ATOMS: atom_id res chain seq x y z
N MET A 1 9.89 0.11 -21.11
CA MET A 1 9.90 -1.15 -20.36
C MET A 1 9.17 -0.90 -19.05
N PRO A 2 8.34 -1.81 -18.56
CA PRO A 2 7.74 -1.63 -17.25
C PRO A 2 8.86 -1.44 -16.22
N ARG A 3 8.72 -0.45 -15.35
CA ARG A 3 9.75 -0.05 -14.38
C ARG A 3 10.01 -1.11 -13.30
N HIS A 4 9.06 -2.05 -13.12
CA HIS A 4 9.16 -3.15 -12.18
C HIS A 4 8.76 -4.46 -12.88
N ALA A 5 9.56 -5.50 -12.70
CA ALA A 5 9.41 -6.78 -13.41
C ALA A 5 8.41 -7.74 -12.71
N LEU A 6 7.43 -7.22 -11.97
CA LEU A 6 6.38 -8.04 -11.37
C LEU A 6 5.38 -8.51 -12.43
N GLN A 7 5.06 -9.78 -12.43
CA GLN A 7 4.07 -10.38 -13.33
C GLN A 7 3.30 -11.47 -12.61
N GLY A 8 2.02 -11.59 -12.90
CA GLY A 8 1.15 -12.62 -12.35
C GLY A 8 0.61 -12.31 -10.96
N ALA A 9 0.10 -13.30 -10.27
CA ALA A 9 -0.50 -13.16 -8.96
C ALA A 9 0.55 -13.17 -7.84
N GLY A 10 0.38 -12.29 -6.86
CA GLY A 10 1.15 -12.23 -5.62
C GLY A 10 0.37 -12.76 -4.42
N LEU A 11 1.08 -13.08 -3.36
CA LEU A 11 0.51 -13.48 -2.07
C LEU A 11 1.16 -12.70 -0.93
N GLY A 12 0.35 -12.19 0.00
CA GLY A 12 0.85 -11.63 1.25
C GLY A 12 1.63 -12.67 2.06
N PHE A 13 2.92 -12.41 2.29
CA PHE A 13 3.82 -13.32 3.03
C PHE A 13 3.62 -13.16 4.52
N ARG A 14 2.81 -14.04 5.09
CA ARG A 14 2.50 -14.10 6.52
C ARG A 14 3.18 -15.29 7.18
N ARG A 15 3.59 -15.13 8.44
CA ARG A 15 4.29 -16.19 9.20
C ARG A 15 3.46 -17.47 9.33
N GLU A 16 2.16 -17.33 9.42
CA GLU A 16 1.20 -18.43 9.54
C GLU A 16 1.19 -19.33 8.30
N LEU A 17 1.51 -18.77 7.13
CA LEU A 17 1.55 -19.50 5.85
C LEU A 17 2.89 -20.20 5.58
N ILE A 18 3.95 -19.87 6.33
CA ILE A 18 5.28 -20.42 6.08
C ILE A 18 5.31 -21.95 6.09
N PRO A 19 4.68 -22.68 7.04
CA PRO A 19 4.71 -24.14 7.03
C PRO A 19 4.13 -24.77 5.76
N GLU A 20 3.08 -24.18 5.22
CA GLU A 20 2.45 -24.63 3.96
C GLU A 20 3.35 -24.30 2.77
N LEU A 21 3.88 -23.09 2.71
CA LEU A 21 4.76 -22.63 1.64
C LEU A 21 6.12 -23.36 1.62
N GLU A 22 6.63 -23.83 2.77
CA GLU A 22 7.83 -24.67 2.85
C GLU A 22 7.62 -26.03 2.19
N SER A 23 6.38 -26.56 2.19
CA SER A 23 6.03 -27.80 1.49
C SER A 23 5.94 -27.65 -0.03
N GLY A 24 5.78 -26.43 -0.52
CA GLY A 24 5.76 -26.08 -1.95
C GLY A 24 4.96 -24.79 -2.19
N VAL A 25 5.53 -23.88 -2.94
CA VAL A 25 4.82 -22.66 -3.39
C VAL A 25 3.98 -23.01 -4.63
N PRO A 26 2.66 -22.79 -4.62
CA PRO A 26 1.83 -22.99 -5.80
C PRO A 26 2.34 -22.22 -7.02
N GLU A 27 2.32 -22.81 -8.20
CA GLU A 27 2.83 -22.20 -9.44
C GLU A 27 2.12 -20.88 -9.80
N ALA A 28 0.88 -20.72 -9.38
CA ALA A 28 0.11 -19.48 -9.58
C ALA A 28 0.71 -18.29 -8.84
N ILE A 29 1.45 -18.50 -7.73
CA ILE A 29 2.08 -17.44 -6.95
C ILE A 29 3.42 -17.09 -7.59
N ARG A 30 3.52 -15.88 -8.12
CA ARG A 30 4.69 -15.41 -8.86
C ARG A 30 5.59 -14.47 -8.05
N PHE A 31 5.05 -13.84 -6.99
CA PHE A 31 5.79 -12.98 -6.06
C PHE A 31 5.11 -12.97 -4.70
N PHE A 32 5.79 -12.45 -3.72
CA PHE A 32 5.24 -12.23 -2.39
C PHE A 32 5.27 -10.75 -2.00
N GLU A 33 4.35 -10.38 -1.14
CA GLU A 33 4.33 -9.08 -0.48
C GLU A 33 4.51 -9.24 1.01
N LEU A 34 5.27 -8.36 1.64
CA LEU A 34 5.40 -8.31 3.09
C LEU A 34 5.42 -6.88 3.60
N ALA A 35 4.92 -6.69 4.84
CA ALA A 35 5.10 -5.45 5.58
C ALA A 35 6.46 -5.50 6.30
N PRO A 36 7.42 -4.66 5.92
CA PRO A 36 8.78 -4.72 6.48
C PRO A 36 8.79 -4.51 7.99
N GLU A 37 7.89 -3.69 8.55
CA GLU A 37 7.77 -3.45 9.99
C GLU A 37 7.59 -4.73 10.81
N ASN A 38 6.93 -5.72 10.23
CA ASN A 38 6.72 -7.02 10.86
C ASN A 38 7.99 -7.91 10.89
N TRP A 39 9.05 -7.51 10.17
CA TRP A 39 10.26 -8.31 9.98
C TRP A 39 11.56 -7.62 10.41
N LEU A 40 11.60 -6.29 10.44
CA LEU A 40 12.81 -5.48 10.72
C LEU A 40 13.57 -5.89 11.99
N ARG A 41 12.86 -6.34 13.02
CA ARG A 41 13.45 -6.73 14.32
C ARG A 41 13.48 -8.24 14.55
N MET A 42 13.17 -9.01 13.49
CA MET A 42 13.11 -10.46 13.60
C MET A 42 14.51 -11.07 13.46
N GLY A 43 14.81 -12.01 14.34
CA GLY A 43 16.05 -12.76 14.31
C GLY A 43 15.81 -14.27 14.34
N GLY A 44 16.88 -15.03 14.47
CA GLY A 44 16.82 -16.48 14.68
C GLY A 44 16.14 -17.24 13.53
N ARG A 45 15.17 -18.09 13.87
CA ARG A 45 14.49 -18.97 12.91
C ARG A 45 13.69 -18.18 11.88
N SER A 46 12.94 -17.17 12.31
CA SER A 46 12.08 -16.38 11.41
C SER A 46 12.88 -15.63 10.37
N ALA A 47 14.01 -15.03 10.75
CA ALA A 47 14.89 -14.36 9.78
C ALA A 47 15.48 -15.34 8.76
N LYS A 48 15.87 -16.56 9.20
CA LYS A 48 16.37 -17.62 8.31
C LYS A 48 15.29 -18.10 7.33
N GLN A 49 14.07 -18.25 7.81
CA GLN A 49 12.93 -18.63 6.95
C GLN A 49 12.65 -17.55 5.90
N LEU A 50 12.53 -16.29 6.32
CA LEU A 50 12.35 -15.18 5.36
C LEU A 50 13.46 -15.16 4.31
N ARG A 51 14.73 -15.26 4.72
CA ARG A 51 15.87 -15.30 3.82
C ARG A 51 15.74 -16.41 2.79
N ALA A 52 15.37 -17.62 3.21
CA ALA A 52 15.20 -18.78 2.33
C ALA A 52 14.11 -18.55 1.27
N PHE A 53 13.11 -17.71 1.53
CA PHE A 53 12.09 -17.34 0.53
C PHE A 53 12.55 -16.19 -0.36
N THR A 54 13.13 -15.12 0.19
CA THR A 54 13.59 -13.96 -0.60
C THR A 54 14.72 -14.29 -1.56
N GLU A 55 15.53 -15.32 -1.27
CA GLU A 55 16.56 -15.83 -2.18
C GLU A 55 16.01 -16.61 -3.39
N ARG A 56 14.76 -17.07 -3.34
CA ARG A 56 14.15 -17.92 -4.37
C ARG A 56 12.98 -17.28 -5.10
N HIS A 57 12.34 -16.30 -4.50
CA HIS A 57 11.12 -15.69 -5.03
C HIS A 57 11.23 -14.17 -5.03
N PRO A 58 10.60 -13.49 -6.00
CA PRO A 58 10.47 -12.04 -5.97
C PRO A 58 9.61 -11.58 -4.79
N PHE A 59 10.01 -10.47 -4.17
CA PHE A 59 9.27 -9.83 -3.08
C PHE A 59 9.05 -8.35 -3.34
N VAL A 60 7.98 -7.82 -2.76
CA VAL A 60 7.72 -6.39 -2.61
C VAL A 60 7.55 -6.06 -1.13
N CYS A 61 7.90 -4.85 -0.74
CA CYS A 61 7.61 -4.31 0.58
C CYS A 61 6.41 -3.37 0.49
N HIS A 62 5.42 -3.61 1.35
CA HIS A 62 4.27 -2.73 1.55
C HIS A 62 4.29 -2.22 2.99
N GLY A 63 4.62 -0.93 3.18
CA GLY A 63 4.77 -0.30 4.48
C GLY A 63 3.43 0.04 5.13
N LEU A 64 3.43 0.10 6.46
CA LEU A 64 2.23 0.29 7.26
C LEU A 64 2.25 1.60 8.07
N SER A 65 3.39 2.26 8.23
CA SER A 65 3.53 3.21 9.33
C SER A 65 4.35 4.48 9.05
N LEU A 66 4.67 4.79 7.80
CA LEU A 66 5.34 6.07 7.48
C LEU A 66 4.44 7.30 7.69
N ASN A 67 3.12 7.10 7.76
CA ASN A 67 2.19 8.18 8.06
C ASN A 67 2.37 9.38 7.13
N LEU A 68 2.27 9.16 5.81
CA LEU A 68 2.58 10.15 4.78
C LEU A 68 1.74 11.43 4.89
N GLY A 69 0.50 11.33 5.39
CA GLY A 69 -0.38 12.47 5.68
C GLY A 69 -0.14 13.13 7.03
N GLY A 70 0.72 12.58 7.87
CA GLY A 70 0.95 13.06 9.23
C GLY A 70 1.65 14.42 9.30
N LEU A 71 1.46 15.12 10.43
CA LEU A 71 2.06 16.44 10.65
C LEU A 71 3.45 16.36 11.28
N LYS A 72 3.77 15.28 11.99
CA LYS A 72 5.09 15.06 12.57
C LYS A 72 6.13 14.75 11.48
N PRO A 73 7.42 15.02 11.72
CA PRO A 73 8.48 14.60 10.80
C PRO A 73 8.39 13.11 10.46
N ILE A 74 8.84 12.77 9.26
CA ILE A 74 9.00 11.36 8.86
C ILE A 74 9.95 10.66 9.84
N ASP A 75 9.61 9.43 10.23
CA ASP A 75 10.51 8.57 10.99
C ASP A 75 11.68 8.11 10.10
N THR A 76 12.78 8.87 10.18
CA THR A 76 13.97 8.60 9.37
C THR A 76 14.70 7.34 9.79
N GLU A 77 14.56 6.89 11.04
CA GLU A 77 15.12 5.62 11.51
C GLU A 77 14.38 4.45 10.86
N LEU A 78 13.05 4.52 10.80
CA LEU A 78 12.24 3.51 10.10
C LEU A 78 12.60 3.46 8.61
N VAL A 79 12.64 4.59 7.92
CA VAL A 79 12.98 4.64 6.49
C VAL A 79 14.37 4.03 6.25
N THR A 80 15.35 4.37 7.09
CA THR A 80 16.71 3.82 7.00
C THR A 80 16.71 2.30 7.21
N ALA A 81 15.97 1.82 8.21
CA ALA A 81 15.85 0.39 8.49
C ALA A 81 15.17 -0.37 7.35
N VAL A 82 14.10 0.20 6.77
CA VAL A 82 13.42 -0.36 5.59
C VAL A 82 14.38 -0.41 4.39
N GLY A 83 15.14 0.65 4.13
CA GLY A 83 16.15 0.67 3.06
C GLY A 83 17.21 -0.43 3.21
N ALA A 84 17.73 -0.61 4.43
CA ALA A 84 18.69 -1.67 4.74
C ALA A 84 18.08 -3.08 4.55
N PHE A 85 16.85 -3.27 5.03
CA PHE A 85 16.11 -4.53 4.86
C PHE A 85 15.88 -4.86 3.38
N MET A 86 15.42 -3.89 2.60
CA MET A 86 15.21 -4.08 1.16
C MET A 86 16.52 -4.44 0.45
N HIS A 87 17.61 -3.78 0.82
CA HIS A 87 18.93 -4.09 0.27
C HIS A 87 19.38 -5.53 0.64
N GLU A 88 19.24 -5.89 1.91
CA GLU A 88 19.58 -7.21 2.43
C GLU A 88 18.83 -8.34 1.72
N HIS A 89 17.54 -8.13 1.42
CA HIS A 89 16.67 -9.14 0.82
C HIS A 89 16.52 -9.02 -0.71
N GLY A 90 17.22 -8.08 -1.35
CA GLY A 90 17.17 -7.87 -2.80
C GLY A 90 15.81 -7.35 -3.30
N ILE A 91 15.04 -6.65 -2.46
CA ILE A 91 13.69 -6.15 -2.78
C ILE A 91 13.79 -4.79 -3.47
N GLY A 92 13.20 -4.69 -4.65
CA GLY A 92 13.30 -3.50 -5.50
C GLY A 92 12.16 -2.50 -5.33
N LEU A 93 10.98 -2.92 -4.88
CA LEU A 93 9.77 -2.10 -4.78
C LEU A 93 9.34 -1.92 -3.34
N TYR A 94 9.07 -0.67 -2.98
CA TYR A 94 8.43 -0.27 -1.72
C TYR A 94 7.17 0.52 -2.02
N THR A 95 6.10 0.20 -1.33
CA THR A 95 4.84 0.92 -1.38
C THR A 95 4.39 1.32 0.01
N GLU A 96 3.55 2.35 0.13
CA GLU A 96 3.05 2.85 1.40
C GLU A 96 1.64 3.44 1.22
N HIS A 97 0.85 3.44 2.28
CA HIS A 97 -0.49 4.01 2.27
C HIS A 97 -0.49 5.53 2.12
N LEU A 98 -1.36 6.04 1.26
CA LEU A 98 -1.68 7.46 1.17
C LEU A 98 -2.69 7.83 2.26
N SER A 99 -2.22 7.90 3.49
CA SER A 99 -3.09 8.06 4.66
C SER A 99 -2.40 8.84 5.78
N TRP A 100 -3.23 9.23 6.75
CA TRP A 100 -2.80 9.68 8.07
C TRP A 100 -3.12 8.56 9.08
N CYS A 101 -2.12 8.09 9.80
CA CYS A 101 -2.28 6.96 10.73
C CYS A 101 -1.67 7.22 12.11
N GLY A 102 -1.34 8.45 12.46
CA GLY A 102 -0.82 8.75 13.78
C GLY A 102 -0.41 10.20 13.99
N ASP A 103 -0.30 10.57 15.26
CA ASP A 103 0.28 11.82 15.72
C ASP A 103 1.17 11.58 16.94
N ASP A 104 0.70 11.72 18.19
CA ASP A 104 1.47 11.34 19.39
C ASP A 104 1.56 9.83 19.61
N GLY A 105 0.69 9.07 18.95
CA GLY A 105 0.68 7.61 18.90
C GLY A 105 0.26 7.13 17.53
N MET A 106 0.46 5.83 17.27
CA MET A 106 0.01 5.18 16.06
C MET A 106 -1.44 4.75 16.22
N LEU A 107 -2.26 5.00 15.21
CA LEU A 107 -3.60 4.47 15.05
C LEU A 107 -3.53 3.16 14.26
N TYR A 108 -4.40 2.22 14.59
CA TYR A 108 -4.50 0.96 13.84
C TYR A 108 -5.29 1.10 12.54
N ASP A 109 -6.06 2.20 12.45
CA ASP A 109 -6.85 2.53 11.26
C ASP A 109 -6.16 3.59 10.42
N LEU A 110 -6.46 3.58 9.12
CA LEU A 110 -6.02 4.59 8.17
C LEU A 110 -7.08 5.69 8.09
N PHE A 111 -6.65 6.93 8.25
CA PHE A 111 -7.50 8.09 8.06
C PHE A 111 -7.21 8.78 6.74
N PRO A 112 -8.23 9.26 6.04
CA PRO A 112 -8.05 9.98 4.79
C PRO A 112 -7.36 11.32 5.03
N ILE A 113 -6.50 11.70 4.09
CA ILE A 113 -5.89 13.02 4.06
C ILE A 113 -6.90 13.99 3.44
N PRO A 114 -7.07 15.23 3.95
CA PRO A 114 -7.94 16.21 3.33
C PRO A 114 -7.53 16.49 1.87
N CYS A 115 -8.48 16.39 0.94
CA CYS A 115 -8.21 16.57 -0.49
C CYS A 115 -8.06 18.06 -0.84
N THR A 116 -6.99 18.69 -0.36
CA THR A 116 -6.68 20.12 -0.57
C THR A 116 -5.34 20.30 -1.27
N GLY A 117 -5.15 21.45 -1.94
CA GLY A 117 -3.86 21.78 -2.56
C GLY A 117 -2.71 21.91 -1.55
N GLU A 118 -2.99 22.28 -0.30
CA GLU A 118 -2.00 22.30 0.77
C GLU A 118 -1.56 20.88 1.14
N ALA A 119 -2.51 19.95 1.31
CA ALA A 119 -2.23 18.57 1.62
C ALA A 119 -1.48 17.86 0.48
N VAL A 120 -1.75 18.18 -0.78
CA VAL A 120 -0.96 17.70 -1.93
C VAL A 120 0.51 18.07 -1.75
N ARG A 121 0.83 19.36 -1.54
CA ARG A 121 2.23 19.82 -1.37
C ARG A 121 2.90 19.19 -0.17
N HIS A 122 2.19 19.11 0.96
CA HIS A 122 2.69 18.51 2.20
C HIS A 122 3.05 17.03 1.99
N THR A 123 2.11 16.25 1.51
CA THR A 123 2.27 14.80 1.31
C THR A 123 3.34 14.51 0.24
N ALA A 124 3.33 15.25 -0.87
CA ALA A 124 4.33 15.09 -1.93
C ALA A 124 5.75 15.40 -1.45
N ALA A 125 5.93 16.42 -0.59
CA ALA A 125 7.23 16.72 -0.01
C ALA A 125 7.75 15.56 0.86
N ARG A 126 6.87 14.93 1.64
CA ARG A 126 7.20 13.78 2.49
C ARG A 126 7.54 12.54 1.65
N ILE A 127 6.79 12.28 0.58
CA ILE A 127 7.09 11.20 -0.37
C ILE A 127 8.46 11.42 -1.00
N ARG A 128 8.77 12.64 -1.48
CA ARG A 128 10.10 12.96 -2.04
C ARG A 128 11.22 12.73 -1.02
N GLN A 129 11.03 13.11 0.24
CA GLN A 129 12.00 12.83 1.32
C GLN A 129 12.25 11.32 1.46
N VAL A 130 11.22 10.51 1.49
CA VAL A 130 11.33 9.04 1.57
C VAL A 130 12.05 8.48 0.35
N GLN A 131 11.69 8.94 -0.87
CA GLN A 131 12.33 8.54 -2.11
C GLN A 131 13.83 8.88 -2.14
N GLU A 132 14.20 10.08 -1.68
CA GLU A 132 15.59 10.51 -1.55
C GLU A 132 16.37 9.61 -0.58
N MET A 133 15.82 9.32 0.59
CA MET A 133 16.45 8.46 1.59
C MET A 133 16.61 7.02 1.11
N LEU A 134 15.62 6.47 0.40
CA LEU A 134 15.67 5.13 -0.14
C LEU A 134 16.46 5.04 -1.46
N GLY A 135 16.79 6.19 -2.09
CA GLY A 135 17.47 6.25 -3.39
C GLY A 135 16.64 5.65 -4.53
N ARG A 136 15.31 5.66 -4.41
CA ARG A 136 14.38 5.05 -5.40
C ARG A 136 13.00 5.67 -5.36
N ARG A 137 12.25 5.51 -6.44
CA ARG A 137 10.82 5.80 -6.45
C ARG A 137 10.09 4.81 -5.56
N ILE A 138 9.04 5.28 -4.90
CA ILE A 138 8.08 4.44 -4.18
C ILE A 138 6.72 4.52 -4.89
N ALA A 139 5.80 3.63 -4.55
CA ALA A 139 4.41 3.77 -4.92
C ALA A 139 3.56 4.06 -3.69
N ILE A 140 2.45 4.76 -3.91
CA ILE A 140 1.47 5.03 -2.86
C ILE A 140 0.17 4.33 -3.16
N GLU A 141 -0.50 3.87 -2.11
CA GLU A 141 -1.76 3.14 -2.19
C GLU A 141 -2.94 4.03 -1.82
N ASN A 142 -4.03 3.94 -2.58
CA ASN A 142 -5.30 4.54 -2.23
C ASN A 142 -5.94 3.77 -1.06
N ALA A 143 -6.12 4.43 0.08
CA ALA A 143 -6.68 3.81 1.28
C ALA A 143 -8.21 3.80 1.29
N SER A 144 -8.81 2.81 1.97
CA SER A 144 -10.23 2.86 2.35
C SER A 144 -10.45 3.84 3.50
N TYR A 145 -11.63 4.46 3.56
CA TYR A 145 -12.00 5.36 4.64
C TYR A 145 -13.52 5.34 4.88
N TYR A 146 -13.92 5.71 6.10
CA TYR A 146 -15.32 5.66 6.55
C TYR A 146 -15.90 7.05 6.83
N VAL A 147 -15.06 8.06 6.95
CA VAL A 147 -15.45 9.45 7.19
C VAL A 147 -14.68 10.35 6.22
N ALA A 148 -15.40 11.06 5.36
CA ALA A 148 -14.79 12.02 4.46
C ALA A 148 -14.29 13.27 5.24
N PRO A 149 -13.04 13.71 5.03
CA PRO A 149 -12.54 14.93 5.64
C PRO A 149 -13.33 16.15 5.14
N PRO A 150 -13.61 17.12 6.01
CA PRO A 150 -14.28 18.36 5.58
C PRO A 150 -13.34 19.23 4.73
N GLY A 151 -13.92 20.12 3.92
CA GLY A 151 -13.16 21.16 3.20
C GLY A 151 -12.40 20.68 1.99
N ALA A 152 -12.83 19.59 1.37
CA ALA A 152 -12.21 19.11 0.12
C ALA A 152 -12.29 20.17 -1.00
N GLU A 153 -11.16 20.45 -1.64
CA GLU A 153 -11.00 21.34 -2.80
C GLU A 153 -10.91 20.51 -4.10
N LEU A 154 -10.52 19.25 -4.00
CA LEU A 154 -10.32 18.30 -5.08
C LEU A 154 -11.20 17.08 -4.87
N SER A 155 -11.53 16.37 -5.96
CA SER A 155 -11.99 14.98 -5.85
C SER A 155 -10.87 14.11 -5.30
N GLU A 156 -11.20 12.97 -4.70
CA GLU A 156 -10.17 12.02 -4.22
C GLU A 156 -9.25 11.56 -5.36
N ALA A 157 -9.80 11.20 -6.52
CA ALA A 157 -9.00 10.84 -7.68
C ALA A 157 -8.10 12.00 -8.16
N GLY A 158 -8.62 13.24 -8.13
CA GLY A 158 -7.85 14.44 -8.42
C GLY A 158 -6.72 14.68 -7.41
N PHE A 159 -6.98 14.43 -6.12
CA PHE A 159 -5.98 14.53 -5.06
C PHE A 159 -4.86 13.49 -5.25
N ILE A 160 -5.22 12.21 -5.46
CA ILE A 160 -4.25 11.13 -5.71
C ILE A 160 -3.38 11.48 -6.93
N ARG A 161 -4.00 11.87 -8.05
CA ARG A 161 -3.28 12.31 -9.26
C ARG A 161 -2.30 13.43 -8.96
N ALA A 162 -2.76 14.48 -8.28
CA ALA A 162 -1.92 15.63 -7.95
C ALA A 162 -0.72 15.25 -7.05
N VAL A 163 -0.92 14.37 -6.08
CA VAL A 163 0.16 13.86 -5.23
C VAL A 163 1.17 13.05 -6.05
N LEU A 164 0.69 12.14 -6.94
CA LEU A 164 1.55 11.32 -7.80
C LEU A 164 2.41 12.17 -8.75
N GLU A 165 1.82 13.21 -9.33
CA GLU A 165 2.50 14.14 -10.23
C GLU A 165 3.52 15.01 -9.48
N GLU A 166 3.10 15.62 -8.36
CA GLU A 166 3.93 16.52 -7.56
C GLU A 166 5.12 15.78 -6.90
N ALA A 167 4.91 14.55 -6.43
CA ALA A 167 5.95 13.74 -5.81
C ALA A 167 6.82 12.98 -6.82
N ASP A 168 6.38 12.87 -8.06
CA ASP A 168 6.92 11.97 -9.09
C ASP A 168 7.08 10.53 -8.54
N CYS A 169 6.01 9.99 -7.96
CA CYS A 169 5.93 8.62 -7.45
C CYS A 169 4.99 7.75 -8.30
N ASP A 170 4.97 6.46 -8.02
CA ASP A 170 4.15 5.48 -8.70
C ASP A 170 2.87 5.17 -7.90
N LEU A 171 1.94 4.41 -8.47
CA LEU A 171 0.66 4.04 -7.85
C LEU A 171 0.64 2.54 -7.53
N HIS A 172 0.29 2.21 -6.32
CA HIS A 172 -0.20 0.91 -5.91
C HIS A 172 -1.73 1.03 -5.85
N LEU A 173 -2.42 0.45 -6.84
CA LEU A 173 -3.87 0.55 -6.92
C LEU A 173 -4.53 -0.56 -6.12
N ASP A 174 -5.23 -0.21 -5.05
CA ASP A 174 -6.12 -1.14 -4.37
C ASP A 174 -7.54 -1.01 -4.92
N VAL A 175 -7.97 -2.04 -5.68
CA VAL A 175 -9.29 -2.09 -6.32
C VAL A 175 -10.39 -2.34 -5.29
N ASN A 176 -10.12 -3.11 -4.23
CA ASN A 176 -11.10 -3.33 -3.17
C ASN A 176 -11.37 -2.04 -2.39
N ASN A 177 -10.34 -1.23 -2.11
CA ASN A 177 -10.49 0.06 -1.44
C ASN A 177 -11.33 1.03 -2.28
N VAL A 178 -11.11 1.06 -3.60
CA VAL A 178 -11.98 1.84 -4.50
C VAL A 178 -13.43 1.34 -4.42
N TYR A 179 -13.64 0.01 -4.46
CA TYR A 179 -14.97 -0.56 -4.35
C TYR A 179 -15.63 -0.21 -3.00
N VAL A 180 -14.95 -0.43 -1.89
CA VAL A 180 -15.42 -0.10 -0.53
C VAL A 180 -15.82 1.37 -0.44
N ASN A 181 -14.92 2.27 -0.85
CA ASN A 181 -15.19 3.71 -0.83
C ASN A 181 -16.37 4.09 -1.74
N SER A 182 -16.46 3.48 -2.94
CA SER A 182 -17.54 3.77 -3.88
C SER A 182 -18.92 3.42 -3.32
N ARG A 183 -19.00 2.32 -2.59
CA ARG A 183 -20.25 1.87 -1.94
C ARG A 183 -20.60 2.71 -0.72
N ASN A 184 -19.61 3.01 0.11
CA ASN A 184 -19.83 3.77 1.36
C ASN A 184 -20.11 5.26 1.09
N HIS A 185 -19.52 5.82 0.04
CA HIS A 185 -19.63 7.27 -0.27
C HIS A 185 -20.44 7.59 -1.52
N GLY A 186 -20.92 6.58 -2.26
CA GLY A 186 -21.90 6.74 -3.34
C GLY A 186 -21.34 7.32 -4.64
N PHE A 187 -20.15 6.88 -5.07
CA PHE A 187 -19.58 7.26 -6.37
C PHE A 187 -19.36 6.05 -7.30
N ASP A 188 -19.09 6.30 -8.57
CA ASP A 188 -18.82 5.26 -9.58
C ASP A 188 -17.35 4.81 -9.52
N ALA A 189 -17.10 3.55 -9.14
CA ALA A 189 -15.77 2.98 -8.98
C ALA A 189 -14.97 2.97 -10.30
N LEU A 190 -15.62 2.64 -11.44
CA LEU A 190 -14.93 2.61 -12.73
C LEU A 190 -14.59 4.01 -13.23
N ALA A 191 -15.48 4.99 -13.01
CA ALA A 191 -15.19 6.39 -13.31
C ALA A 191 -13.99 6.88 -12.50
N PHE A 192 -13.97 6.55 -11.20
CA PHE A 192 -12.84 6.88 -10.31
C PHE A 192 -11.52 6.30 -10.83
N ILE A 193 -11.47 4.99 -11.14
CA ILE A 193 -10.26 4.33 -11.65
C ILE A 193 -9.79 4.97 -12.96
N ARG A 194 -10.71 5.33 -13.87
CA ARG A 194 -10.38 5.97 -15.15
C ARG A 194 -9.79 7.38 -15.00
N GLU A 195 -10.04 8.06 -13.88
CA GLU A 195 -9.43 9.36 -13.56
C GLU A 195 -8.00 9.25 -13.05
N LEU A 196 -7.57 8.05 -12.57
CA LEU A 196 -6.22 7.83 -12.07
C LEU A 196 -5.20 7.70 -13.22
N PRO A 197 -3.93 8.07 -12.98
CA PRO A 197 -2.86 7.90 -13.97
C PRO A 197 -2.42 6.42 -14.00
N LEU A 198 -3.17 5.58 -14.72
CA LEU A 198 -3.01 4.12 -14.76
C LEU A 198 -1.63 3.68 -15.27
N GLU A 199 -0.95 4.51 -16.04
CA GLU A 199 0.42 4.30 -16.51
C GLU A 199 1.46 4.31 -15.36
N ARG A 200 1.07 4.79 -14.18
CA ARG A 200 1.90 4.77 -12.95
C ARG A 200 1.63 3.56 -12.07
N VAL A 201 0.66 2.71 -12.39
CA VAL A 201 0.35 1.52 -11.60
C VAL A 201 1.50 0.52 -11.69
N VAL A 202 2.05 0.12 -10.53
CA VAL A 202 3.14 -0.86 -10.42
C VAL A 202 2.65 -2.25 -10.09
N TYR A 203 1.62 -2.38 -9.27
CA TYR A 203 0.81 -3.58 -9.04
C TYR A 203 -0.51 -3.20 -8.35
N MET A 204 -1.39 -4.17 -8.14
CA MET A 204 -2.72 -3.95 -7.59
C MET A 204 -2.97 -4.88 -6.40
N HIS A 205 -3.72 -4.39 -5.43
CA HIS A 205 -4.40 -5.24 -4.47
C HIS A 205 -5.80 -5.62 -4.97
N MET A 206 -6.12 -6.89 -4.76
CA MET A 206 -7.44 -7.46 -4.97
C MET A 206 -7.80 -8.23 -3.70
N ALA A 207 -8.79 -7.79 -2.97
CA ALA A 207 -9.15 -8.35 -1.68
C ALA A 207 -10.67 -8.50 -1.52
N GLY A 208 -11.09 -9.20 -0.48
CA GLY A 208 -12.48 -9.22 -0.01
C GLY A 208 -12.71 -8.21 1.10
N HIS A 209 -13.97 -8.02 1.44
CA HIS A 209 -14.42 -7.09 2.47
C HIS A 209 -15.58 -7.70 3.26
N TYR A 210 -15.95 -7.07 4.36
CA TYR A 210 -17.11 -7.46 5.17
C TYR A 210 -18.22 -6.42 5.01
N VAL A 211 -19.46 -6.90 4.92
CA VAL A 211 -20.65 -6.02 4.85
C VAL A 211 -21.38 -6.09 6.17
N GLU A 212 -21.49 -4.93 6.85
CA GLU A 212 -22.26 -4.78 8.08
C GLU A 212 -23.78 -4.89 7.83
N PRO A 213 -24.57 -5.26 8.85
CA PRO A 213 -26.03 -5.37 8.70
C PRO A 213 -26.74 -4.10 8.24
N ASP A 214 -26.19 -2.94 8.50
CA ASP A 214 -26.70 -1.62 8.08
C ASP A 214 -26.24 -1.22 6.67
N GLY A 215 -25.41 -2.05 6.04
CA GLY A 215 -24.93 -1.85 4.68
C GLY A 215 -23.56 -1.18 4.57
N LEU A 216 -22.94 -0.77 5.70
CA LEU A 216 -21.56 -0.27 5.69
C LEU A 216 -20.61 -1.39 5.28
N ILE A 217 -19.72 -1.10 4.37
CA ILE A 217 -18.69 -2.05 3.93
C ILE A 217 -17.39 -1.75 4.66
N ILE A 218 -16.85 -2.77 5.32
CA ILE A 218 -15.57 -2.70 6.04
C ILE A 218 -14.49 -3.39 5.23
N ASP A 219 -13.44 -2.66 4.90
CA ASP A 219 -12.25 -3.24 4.30
C ASP A 219 -11.52 -4.12 5.32
N THR A 220 -11.54 -5.41 5.09
CA THR A 220 -10.91 -6.40 5.97
C THR A 220 -9.69 -7.05 5.33
N HIS A 221 -9.48 -6.84 4.03
CA HIS A 221 -8.50 -7.59 3.22
C HIS A 221 -8.56 -9.11 3.46
N GLY A 222 -9.67 -9.58 4.02
CA GLY A 222 -10.02 -10.96 4.25
C GLY A 222 -11.14 -11.38 3.31
N ALA A 223 -11.55 -12.62 3.38
CA ALA A 223 -12.59 -13.20 2.57
C ALA A 223 -12.28 -13.28 1.06
N GLU A 224 -13.21 -13.85 0.33
CA GLU A 224 -13.11 -14.06 -1.11
C GLU A 224 -13.36 -12.75 -1.87
N VAL A 225 -12.60 -12.53 -2.93
CA VAL A 225 -12.84 -11.41 -3.84
C VAL A 225 -14.16 -11.64 -4.58
N ILE A 226 -15.07 -10.70 -4.49
CA ILE A 226 -16.40 -10.79 -5.13
C ILE A 226 -16.36 -10.34 -6.59
N ASP A 227 -17.29 -10.85 -7.41
CA ASP A 227 -17.39 -10.53 -8.83
C ASP A 227 -17.36 -9.02 -9.14
N PRO A 228 -18.08 -8.13 -8.43
CA PRO A 228 -18.02 -6.69 -8.69
C PRO A 228 -16.65 -6.04 -8.49
N VAL A 229 -15.74 -6.64 -7.71
CA VAL A 229 -14.35 -6.17 -7.55
C VAL A 229 -13.49 -6.66 -8.70
N TRP A 230 -13.81 -7.82 -9.28
CA TRP A 230 -13.13 -8.37 -10.46
C TRP A 230 -13.53 -7.68 -11.77
N ALA A 231 -14.76 -7.19 -11.86
CA ALA A 231 -15.35 -6.65 -13.08
C ALA A 231 -14.84 -5.25 -13.42
#